data_ee28afa3c1816fd92977b43df9f02e97
#
_entry.id   ee28afa3c1816fd92977b43df9f02e97
#
_cell.length_a   1.000
_cell.length_b   1.000
_cell.length_c   1.000
_cell.angle_alpha   90.00
_cell.angle_beta   90.00
_cell.angle_gamma   90.00
#
_symmetry.space_group_name_H-M   'P 1'
#
loop_
_entity.id
_entity.type
_entity.pdbx_description
1 polymer ?
#
loop_
_entity_poly.entity_id
_entity_poly.type
_entity_poly.pdbx_seq_one_letter_code
_entity_poly.pdbx_strand_id
1 'polypeptide(L)'
;MRMLRDNPDNVDVRIYGTNVLRDAPALTACDVAEVEPRHVSDADYAEFALEFCRRHRIDVLIPPRRLVALAGLVDDFAAVGTRLMCSPPAAVEVLTSKSRTYEVAAEAGVPVPPWRVVSDAEGFRDAVRELSATGERICIKPAGEYSAFGFRILDDGPLRIKDLLAPPLPLASVAAVADALRRAADEDEAIPEFLVMPYLDGPEVSVDCLSAPGGATLSAIARSKQGRYRHLLDDPALTAIARRLVGHFQLAYLSNVQLRHRGGEPVLLEANPRASAGIFQTALSGVNLPWAAVRLLVSGDAGPLPAPRLGGRLAVTEIATEVDGGTPLALIERPAPAPDPVRVLAEIDTAPGAAPRARREAELLLGEETAKAG
;
A
#
# COMPACT_ATOMS: atom_id res chain seq x y z
N MET A 1 7.77 8.72 -7.49
CA MET A 1 8.75 9.36 -8.41
C MET A 1 8.15 10.58 -9.12
N ARG A 2 7.07 10.48 -9.90
CA ARG A 2 6.47 11.64 -10.59
C ARG A 2 6.18 12.81 -9.63
N MET A 3 5.56 12.56 -8.48
CA MET A 3 5.28 13.59 -7.46
C MET A 3 6.53 14.27 -6.90
N LEU A 4 7.70 13.62 -6.93
CA LEU A 4 8.98 14.24 -6.54
C LEU A 4 9.52 15.13 -7.65
N ARG A 5 9.35 14.75 -8.91
CA ARG A 5 9.77 15.56 -10.05
C ARG A 5 8.89 16.79 -10.24
N ASP A 6 7.56 16.58 -10.20
CA ASP A 6 6.56 17.63 -10.37
C ASP A 6 6.28 18.31 -9.00
N ASN A 7 7.36 18.72 -8.29
CA ASN A 7 7.25 19.32 -6.98
C ASN A 7 6.92 20.83 -7.06
N PRO A 8 6.16 21.36 -6.07
CA PRO A 8 5.71 22.75 -6.08
C PRO A 8 6.83 23.80 -5.92
N ASP A 9 8.00 23.38 -5.44
CA ASP A 9 9.15 24.27 -5.23
C ASP A 9 10.05 24.38 -6.47
N ASN A 10 9.70 23.66 -7.57
CA ASN A 10 10.47 23.59 -8.81
C ASN A 10 11.95 23.17 -8.61
N VAL A 11 12.21 22.36 -7.58
CA VAL A 11 13.52 21.79 -7.34
C VAL A 11 13.79 20.70 -8.37
N ASP A 12 14.95 20.76 -9.03
CA ASP A 12 15.37 19.67 -9.91
C ASP A 12 15.76 18.43 -9.08
N VAL A 13 15.05 17.31 -9.32
CA VAL A 13 15.21 16.06 -8.58
C VAL A 13 15.74 14.98 -9.48
N ARG A 14 16.92 14.47 -9.17
CA ARG A 14 17.49 13.29 -9.81
C ARG A 14 17.11 12.03 -9.04
N ILE A 15 16.48 11.07 -9.72
CA ILE A 15 15.94 9.85 -9.10
C ILE A 15 16.84 8.68 -9.41
N TYR A 16 17.34 8.06 -8.35
CA TYR A 16 18.06 6.80 -8.39
C TYR A 16 17.14 5.69 -7.90
N GLY A 17 17.13 4.54 -8.56
CA GLY A 17 16.28 3.42 -8.18
C GLY A 17 17.00 2.10 -8.25
N THR A 18 16.64 1.21 -7.32
CA THR A 18 17.10 -0.17 -7.31
C THR A 18 15.92 -1.15 -7.30
N ASN A 19 16.09 -2.31 -7.89
CA ASN A 19 15.11 -3.40 -7.81
C ASN A 19 15.81 -4.74 -8.03
N VAL A 20 15.28 -5.80 -7.43
CA VAL A 20 15.76 -7.17 -7.68
C VAL A 20 15.51 -7.64 -9.11
N LEU A 21 14.49 -7.08 -9.79
CA LEU A 21 14.19 -7.34 -11.19
C LEU A 21 14.76 -6.21 -12.04
N ARG A 22 15.66 -6.57 -12.97
CA ARG A 22 16.28 -5.62 -13.88
C ARG A 22 15.26 -4.92 -14.80
N ASP A 23 14.21 -5.62 -15.14
CA ASP A 23 13.11 -5.19 -16.00
C ASP A 23 11.90 -4.65 -15.24
N ALA A 24 12.06 -4.31 -13.95
CA ALA A 24 10.97 -3.73 -13.16
C ALA A 24 10.51 -2.40 -13.78
N PRO A 25 9.21 -2.26 -14.15
CA PRO A 25 8.72 -1.06 -14.84
C PRO A 25 8.97 0.25 -14.07
N ALA A 26 9.06 0.18 -12.74
CA ALA A 26 9.38 1.35 -11.92
C ALA A 26 10.77 1.94 -12.21
N LEU A 27 11.72 1.13 -12.66
CA LEU A 27 13.08 1.58 -12.96
C LEU A 27 13.14 2.49 -14.19
N THR A 28 12.20 2.37 -15.12
CA THR A 28 12.11 3.25 -16.30
C THR A 28 11.82 4.71 -15.94
N ALA A 29 11.32 4.97 -14.74
CA ALA A 29 11.07 6.32 -14.24
C ALA A 29 12.27 6.90 -13.47
N CYS A 30 13.38 6.17 -13.32
CA CYS A 30 14.61 6.63 -12.66
C CYS A 30 15.55 7.26 -13.67
N ASP A 31 16.38 8.19 -13.23
CA ASP A 31 17.50 8.75 -14.02
C ASP A 31 18.70 7.81 -14.01
N VAL A 32 18.85 7.05 -12.92
CA VAL A 32 19.84 5.97 -12.77
C VAL A 32 19.17 4.80 -12.11
N ALA A 33 19.40 3.60 -12.65
CA ALA A 33 18.79 2.37 -12.13
C ALA A 33 19.85 1.26 -12.03
N GLU A 34 19.83 0.53 -10.91
CA GLU A 34 20.70 -0.61 -10.67
C GLU A 34 19.92 -1.81 -10.14
N VAL A 35 20.49 -3.00 -10.32
CA VAL A 35 19.92 -4.24 -9.76
C VAL A 35 20.41 -4.40 -8.33
N GLU A 36 19.48 -4.57 -7.38
CA GLU A 36 19.82 -4.86 -5.99
C GLU A 36 20.02 -6.38 -5.76
N PRO A 37 20.81 -6.77 -4.75
CA PRO A 37 21.08 -8.16 -4.47
C PRO A 37 19.80 -8.91 -4.05
N ARG A 38 19.70 -10.19 -4.47
CA ARG A 38 18.59 -11.10 -4.11
C ARG A 38 19.00 -12.04 -3.00
N HIS A 39 18.04 -12.45 -2.18
CA HIS A 39 18.21 -13.49 -1.17
C HIS A 39 19.40 -13.26 -0.21
N VAL A 40 19.66 -12.00 0.11
CA VAL A 40 20.68 -11.59 1.06
C VAL A 40 20.09 -11.36 2.45
N SER A 41 20.92 -11.45 3.48
CA SER A 41 20.56 -11.08 4.84
C SER A 41 20.20 -9.60 4.95
N ASP A 42 19.56 -9.21 6.06
CA ASP A 42 19.26 -7.80 6.33
C ASP A 42 20.56 -6.98 6.50
N ALA A 43 21.62 -7.58 7.07
CA ALA A 43 22.93 -6.93 7.20
C ALA A 43 23.58 -6.67 5.84
N ASP A 44 23.60 -7.67 4.94
CA ASP A 44 24.17 -7.51 3.59
C ASP A 44 23.37 -6.50 2.76
N TYR A 45 22.04 -6.46 2.94
CA TYR A 45 21.21 -5.45 2.29
C TYR A 45 21.49 -4.03 2.80
N ALA A 46 21.67 -3.89 4.11
CA ALA A 46 22.04 -2.60 4.73
C ALA A 46 23.39 -2.10 4.22
N GLU A 47 24.39 -2.98 4.11
CA GLU A 47 25.70 -2.65 3.54
C GLU A 47 25.59 -2.22 2.08
N PHE A 48 24.83 -2.97 1.26
CA PHE A 48 24.54 -2.60 -0.13
C PHE A 48 23.90 -1.20 -0.21
N ALA A 49 22.90 -0.91 0.63
CA ALA A 49 22.18 0.35 0.61
C ALA A 49 23.07 1.53 1.01
N LEU A 50 23.92 1.36 2.03
CA LEU A 50 24.92 2.35 2.48
C LEU A 50 25.95 2.62 1.38
N GLU A 51 26.52 1.58 0.78
CA GLU A 51 27.50 1.71 -0.30
C GLU A 51 26.90 2.36 -1.55
N PHE A 52 25.66 1.99 -1.90
CA PHE A 52 24.93 2.64 -2.99
C PHE A 52 24.75 4.14 -2.73
N CYS A 53 24.29 4.52 -1.53
CA CYS A 53 24.11 5.91 -1.15
C CYS A 53 25.42 6.70 -1.17
N ARG A 54 26.49 6.13 -0.63
CA ARG A 54 27.81 6.74 -0.63
C ARG A 54 28.36 6.94 -2.05
N ARG A 55 28.29 5.92 -2.91
CA ARG A 55 28.80 5.93 -4.27
C ARG A 55 28.09 6.95 -5.15
N HIS A 56 26.77 7.04 -5.02
CA HIS A 56 25.94 7.95 -5.82
C HIS A 56 25.68 9.30 -5.15
N ARG A 57 26.20 9.53 -3.94
CA ARG A 57 25.98 10.75 -3.14
C ARG A 57 24.48 11.07 -3.01
N ILE A 58 23.73 10.08 -2.53
CA ILE A 58 22.28 10.21 -2.36
C ILE A 58 21.96 11.15 -1.20
N ASP A 59 21.19 12.20 -1.43
CA ASP A 59 20.75 13.12 -0.37
C ASP A 59 19.67 12.53 0.50
N VAL A 60 18.71 11.81 -0.10
CA VAL A 60 17.53 11.24 0.58
C VAL A 60 17.28 9.81 0.12
N LEU A 61 17.24 8.87 1.06
CA LEU A 61 16.81 7.49 0.83
C LEU A 61 15.36 7.30 1.30
N ILE A 62 14.50 6.85 0.39
CA ILE A 62 13.09 6.53 0.67
C ILE A 62 12.88 5.02 0.46
N PRO A 63 13.03 4.18 1.48
CA PRO A 63 12.92 2.73 1.33
C PRO A 63 11.44 2.30 1.33
N PRO A 64 10.95 1.65 0.26
CA PRO A 64 9.60 1.10 0.25
C PRO A 64 9.51 -0.30 0.89
N ARG A 65 10.65 -0.95 1.10
CA ARG A 65 10.80 -2.31 1.64
C ARG A 65 12.04 -2.41 2.52
N ARG A 66 12.22 -3.56 3.19
CA ARG A 66 13.39 -3.83 4.04
C ARG A 66 13.61 -2.78 5.14
N LEU A 67 12.52 -2.21 5.64
CA LEU A 67 12.58 -1.17 6.67
C LEU A 67 13.21 -1.68 7.97
N VAL A 68 13.02 -2.95 8.32
CA VAL A 68 13.63 -3.56 9.51
C VAL A 68 15.16 -3.51 9.41
N ALA A 69 15.71 -3.82 8.23
CA ALA A 69 17.15 -3.77 7.99
C ALA A 69 17.75 -2.37 8.09
N LEU A 70 16.94 -1.33 7.83
CA LEU A 70 17.44 0.04 7.66
C LEU A 70 17.11 0.96 8.83
N ALA A 71 15.99 0.76 9.52
CA ALA A 71 15.44 1.73 10.47
C ALA A 71 16.40 2.08 11.63
N GLY A 72 17.27 1.15 12.02
CA GLY A 72 18.29 1.38 13.06
C GLY A 72 19.54 2.14 12.59
N LEU A 73 19.67 2.40 11.29
CA LEU A 73 20.91 2.91 10.67
C LEU A 73 20.86 4.39 10.27
N VAL A 74 19.99 5.17 10.91
CA VAL A 74 19.83 6.61 10.57
C VAL A 74 21.16 7.37 10.67
N ASP A 75 21.95 7.10 11.71
CA ASP A 75 23.24 7.77 11.92
C ASP A 75 24.30 7.28 10.91
N ASP A 76 24.29 6.00 10.54
CA ASP A 76 25.20 5.46 9.52
C ASP A 76 24.93 6.08 8.15
N PHE A 77 23.64 6.22 7.77
CA PHE A 77 23.29 6.94 6.54
C PHE A 77 23.65 8.41 6.60
N ALA A 78 23.46 9.08 7.75
CA ALA A 78 23.87 10.47 7.94
C ALA A 78 25.41 10.63 7.82
N ALA A 79 26.19 9.67 8.29
CA ALA A 79 27.65 9.66 8.16
C ALA A 79 28.14 9.61 6.70
N VAL A 80 27.36 9.03 5.78
CA VAL A 80 27.64 9.02 4.33
C VAL A 80 26.95 10.18 3.58
N GLY A 81 26.32 11.12 4.30
CA GLY A 81 25.67 12.30 3.74
C GLY A 81 24.20 12.07 3.30
N THR A 82 23.61 10.93 3.61
CA THR A 82 22.24 10.55 3.20
C THR A 82 21.27 10.70 4.38
N ARG A 83 20.11 11.29 4.14
CA ARG A 83 18.98 11.29 5.11
C ARG A 83 18.06 10.11 4.83
N LEU A 84 17.88 9.26 5.82
CA LEU A 84 16.97 8.09 5.72
C LEU A 84 15.54 8.49 6.12
N MET A 85 14.59 8.34 5.20
CA MET A 85 13.17 8.54 5.49
C MET A 85 12.57 7.27 6.11
N CYS A 86 12.56 7.19 7.42
CA CYS A 86 12.08 6.02 8.15
C CYS A 86 11.38 6.40 9.46
N SER A 87 10.41 5.61 9.87
CA SER A 87 9.81 5.66 11.21
C SER A 87 10.75 5.00 12.25
N PRO A 88 10.51 5.21 13.57
CA PRO A 88 11.35 4.60 14.61
C PRO A 88 11.45 3.09 14.47
N PRO A 89 12.63 2.48 14.75
CA PRO A 89 12.85 1.04 14.60
C PRO A 89 11.83 0.17 15.33
N ALA A 90 11.48 0.54 16.57
CA ALA A 90 10.47 -0.19 17.36
C ALA A 90 9.10 -0.22 16.69
N ALA A 91 8.67 0.87 16.06
CA ALA A 91 7.42 0.92 15.30
C ALA A 91 7.50 0.08 14.03
N VAL A 92 8.62 0.15 13.32
CA VAL A 92 8.85 -0.67 12.11
C VAL A 92 8.78 -2.14 12.44
N GLU A 93 9.43 -2.58 13.52
CA GLU A 93 9.44 -3.98 13.96
C GLU A 93 8.01 -4.49 14.28
N VAL A 94 7.22 -3.74 15.03
CA VAL A 94 5.84 -4.13 15.36
C VAL A 94 4.98 -4.20 14.11
N LEU A 95 5.07 -3.20 13.22
CA LEU A 95 4.23 -3.07 12.03
C LEU A 95 4.58 -4.06 10.90
N THR A 96 5.67 -4.82 11.02
CA THR A 96 5.96 -5.94 10.12
C THR A 96 5.17 -7.21 10.45
N SER A 97 4.65 -7.34 11.67
CA SER A 97 3.77 -8.43 12.09
C SER A 97 2.34 -7.94 12.24
N LYS A 98 1.39 -8.55 11.51
CA LYS A 98 -0.03 -8.16 11.58
C LYS A 98 -0.65 -8.48 12.95
N SER A 99 -0.24 -9.58 13.58
CA SER A 99 -0.72 -9.96 14.91
C SER A 99 -0.28 -8.95 15.96
N ARG A 100 1.02 -8.63 16.02
CA ARG A 100 1.55 -7.60 16.93
C ARG A 100 0.95 -6.22 16.65
N THR A 101 0.73 -5.90 15.36
CA THR A 101 0.06 -4.65 14.98
C THR A 101 -1.35 -4.57 15.58
N TYR A 102 -2.12 -5.67 15.53
CA TYR A 102 -3.48 -5.68 16.09
C TYR A 102 -3.49 -5.60 17.61
N GLU A 103 -2.56 -6.28 18.29
CA GLU A 103 -2.40 -6.19 19.75
C GLU A 103 -2.17 -4.75 20.20
N VAL A 104 -1.12 -4.13 19.66
CA VAL A 104 -0.74 -2.76 20.02
C VAL A 104 -1.80 -1.73 19.58
N ALA A 105 -2.42 -1.92 18.42
CA ALA A 105 -3.50 -1.06 17.95
C ALA A 105 -4.74 -1.15 18.87
N ALA A 106 -5.10 -2.34 19.36
CA ALA A 106 -6.19 -2.53 20.31
C ALA A 106 -5.91 -1.82 21.64
N GLU A 107 -4.70 -1.92 22.17
CA GLU A 107 -4.25 -1.18 23.38
C GLU A 107 -4.35 0.34 23.18
N ALA A 108 -4.06 0.83 21.98
CA ALA A 108 -4.22 2.22 21.59
C ALA A 108 -5.69 2.64 21.37
N GLY A 109 -6.66 1.74 21.55
CA GLY A 109 -8.08 2.00 21.32
C GLY A 109 -8.42 2.18 19.83
N VAL A 110 -7.62 1.62 18.92
CA VAL A 110 -7.94 1.53 17.50
C VAL A 110 -8.82 0.30 17.28
N PRO A 111 -9.97 0.42 16.59
CA PRO A 111 -10.81 -0.73 16.31
C PRO A 111 -10.07 -1.77 15.46
N VAL A 112 -10.02 -3.01 15.95
CA VAL A 112 -9.44 -4.16 15.24
C VAL A 112 -10.49 -5.28 15.12
N PRO A 113 -10.45 -6.11 14.08
CA PRO A 113 -11.32 -7.29 14.02
C PRO A 113 -10.87 -8.31 15.08
N PRO A 114 -11.71 -9.22 15.55
CA PRO A 114 -11.24 -10.35 16.33
C PRO A 114 -10.31 -11.23 15.49
N TRP A 115 -9.24 -11.76 16.11
CA TRP A 115 -8.26 -12.58 15.42
C TRP A 115 -7.70 -13.71 16.30
N ARG A 116 -7.13 -14.71 15.67
CA ARG A 116 -6.31 -15.74 16.32
C ARG A 116 -5.04 -15.98 15.49
N VAL A 117 -3.95 -16.23 16.17
CA VAL A 117 -2.69 -16.67 15.54
C VAL A 117 -2.63 -18.17 15.63
N VAL A 118 -2.30 -18.84 14.55
CA VAL A 118 -2.22 -20.30 14.46
C VAL A 118 -0.97 -20.71 13.67
N SER A 119 -0.37 -21.83 14.05
CA SER A 119 0.79 -22.44 13.38
C SER A 119 0.63 -23.94 13.16
N ASP A 120 -0.54 -24.49 13.51
CA ASP A 120 -0.84 -25.91 13.36
C ASP A 120 -2.32 -26.16 12.99
N ALA A 121 -2.64 -27.40 12.63
CA ALA A 121 -3.94 -27.77 12.14
C ALA A 121 -5.04 -27.79 13.23
N GLU A 122 -4.70 -28.06 14.48
CA GLU A 122 -5.65 -28.10 15.60
C GLU A 122 -6.05 -26.70 16.01
N GLY A 123 -5.06 -25.84 16.29
CA GLY A 123 -5.28 -24.43 16.59
C GLY A 123 -6.02 -23.69 15.48
N PHE A 124 -5.74 -24.04 14.21
CA PHE A 124 -6.48 -23.50 13.08
C PHE A 124 -7.97 -23.88 13.12
N ARG A 125 -8.32 -25.17 13.34
CA ARG A 125 -9.71 -25.59 13.41
C ARG A 125 -10.45 -24.97 14.58
N ASP A 126 -9.78 -24.82 15.73
CA ASP A 126 -10.36 -24.18 16.91
C ASP A 126 -10.61 -22.70 16.69
N ALA A 127 -9.67 -21.98 16.08
CA ALA A 127 -9.80 -20.59 15.71
C ALA A 127 -10.99 -20.37 14.73
N VAL A 128 -11.09 -21.23 13.70
CA VAL A 128 -12.22 -21.16 12.75
C VAL A 128 -13.54 -21.41 13.47
N ARG A 129 -13.64 -22.42 14.34
CA ARG A 129 -14.86 -22.75 15.09
C ARG A 129 -15.29 -21.59 15.97
N GLU A 130 -14.36 -21.01 16.70
CA GLU A 130 -14.63 -19.86 17.59
C GLU A 130 -15.11 -18.63 16.81
N LEU A 131 -14.37 -18.24 15.79
CA LEU A 131 -14.64 -17.01 15.04
C LEU A 131 -15.89 -17.14 14.13
N SER A 132 -16.21 -18.34 13.67
CA SER A 132 -17.42 -18.61 12.88
C SER A 132 -18.72 -18.54 13.70
N ALA A 133 -18.65 -18.55 15.03
CA ALA A 133 -19.82 -18.51 15.90
C ALA A 133 -20.67 -17.22 15.71
N THR A 134 -20.08 -16.17 15.14
CA THR A 134 -20.78 -14.93 14.78
C THR A 134 -21.54 -15.00 13.46
N GLY A 135 -21.42 -16.10 12.71
CA GLY A 135 -22.01 -16.26 11.37
C GLY A 135 -21.25 -15.53 10.26
N GLU A 136 -20.13 -14.90 10.57
CA GLU A 136 -19.28 -14.22 9.59
C GLU A 136 -18.42 -15.23 8.81
N ARG A 137 -18.13 -14.91 7.56
CA ARG A 137 -17.12 -15.65 6.78
C ARG A 137 -15.75 -15.44 7.41
N ILE A 138 -14.94 -16.47 7.42
CA ILE A 138 -13.59 -16.42 7.98
C ILE A 138 -12.55 -16.38 6.85
N CYS A 139 -11.42 -15.76 7.11
CA CYS A 139 -10.29 -15.79 6.23
C CYS A 139 -8.99 -16.10 7.01
N ILE A 140 -7.99 -16.57 6.28
CA ILE A 140 -6.65 -16.84 6.78
C ILE A 140 -5.63 -16.10 5.92
N LYS A 141 -4.57 -15.58 6.54
CA LYS A 141 -3.44 -14.94 5.87
C LYS A 141 -2.17 -15.13 6.70
N PRO A 142 -0.98 -15.22 6.09
CA PRO A 142 0.28 -15.21 6.84
C PRO A 142 0.43 -13.90 7.64
N ALA A 143 0.93 -13.99 8.87
CA ALA A 143 1.08 -12.83 9.76
C ALA A 143 2.17 -11.86 9.28
N GLY A 144 3.28 -12.37 8.72
CA GLY A 144 4.45 -11.57 8.32
C GLY A 144 4.51 -11.17 6.84
N GLU A 145 3.57 -11.62 5.99
CA GLU A 145 3.65 -11.40 4.54
C GLU A 145 2.99 -10.10 4.09
N TYR A 146 3.47 -9.58 2.95
CA TYR A 146 2.98 -8.32 2.36
C TYR A 146 1.86 -8.56 1.36
N SER A 147 1.01 -7.56 1.19
CA SER A 147 -0.12 -7.56 0.25
C SER A 147 -1.10 -8.71 0.54
N ALA A 148 -1.73 -9.28 -0.47
CA ALA A 148 -2.63 -10.41 -0.35
C ALA A 148 -1.93 -11.77 -0.52
N PHE A 149 -0.59 -11.84 -0.34
CA PHE A 149 0.13 -13.11 -0.44
C PHE A 149 -0.38 -14.11 0.59
N GLY A 150 -0.69 -15.33 0.15
CA GLY A 150 -1.19 -16.39 1.01
C GLY A 150 -2.62 -16.21 1.56
N PHE A 151 -3.29 -15.08 1.25
CA PHE A 151 -4.66 -14.83 1.70
C PHE A 151 -5.64 -15.83 1.10
N ARG A 152 -6.51 -16.42 1.95
CA ARG A 152 -7.62 -17.28 1.54
C ARG A 152 -8.87 -16.93 2.33
N ILE A 153 -10.01 -16.94 1.64
CA ILE A 153 -11.33 -16.90 2.25
C ILE A 153 -11.76 -18.34 2.46
N LEU A 154 -12.19 -18.70 3.67
CA LEU A 154 -12.63 -20.04 3.99
C LEU A 154 -14.08 -20.22 3.55
N ASP A 155 -14.33 -21.22 2.69
CA ASP A 155 -15.65 -21.52 2.15
C ASP A 155 -15.74 -23.01 1.85
N ASP A 156 -16.63 -23.71 2.57
CA ASP A 156 -16.92 -25.14 2.39
C ASP A 156 -18.20 -25.33 1.56
N GLY A 157 -18.83 -24.26 1.09
CA GLY A 157 -20.03 -24.30 0.29
C GLY A 157 -19.81 -24.81 -1.13
N PRO A 158 -20.84 -25.40 -1.77
CA PRO A 158 -20.75 -25.82 -3.16
C PRO A 158 -20.66 -24.60 -4.09
N LEU A 159 -19.87 -24.72 -5.16
CA LEU A 159 -19.82 -23.73 -6.22
C LEU A 159 -21.22 -23.57 -6.86
N ARG A 160 -21.62 -22.33 -7.06
CA ARG A 160 -22.87 -21.96 -7.74
C ARG A 160 -22.56 -21.34 -9.10
N ILE A 161 -23.55 -21.34 -9.99
CA ILE A 161 -23.37 -20.72 -11.32
C ILE A 161 -22.91 -19.27 -11.24
N LYS A 162 -23.43 -18.47 -10.29
CA LYS A 162 -22.98 -17.11 -10.06
C LYS A 162 -21.48 -16.99 -9.75
N ASP A 163 -20.91 -17.97 -9.05
CA ASP A 163 -19.51 -18.00 -8.67
C ASP A 163 -18.61 -18.33 -9.87
N LEU A 164 -19.13 -19.11 -10.84
CA LEU A 164 -18.46 -19.40 -12.11
C LEU A 164 -18.49 -18.21 -13.09
N LEU A 165 -19.47 -17.32 -12.94
CA LEU A 165 -19.61 -16.11 -13.77
C LEU A 165 -18.97 -14.87 -13.15
N ALA A 166 -18.54 -14.95 -11.90
CA ALA A 166 -17.84 -13.88 -11.20
C ALA A 166 -16.31 -14.02 -11.35
N PRO A 167 -15.54 -12.93 -11.14
CA PRO A 167 -14.10 -13.04 -11.00
C PRO A 167 -13.72 -14.03 -9.89
N PRO A 168 -12.68 -14.86 -10.08
CA PRO A 168 -12.30 -15.88 -9.11
C PRO A 168 -11.89 -15.24 -7.78
N LEU A 169 -12.45 -15.76 -6.69
CA LEU A 169 -12.03 -15.41 -5.33
C LEU A 169 -10.95 -16.39 -4.84
N PRO A 170 -10.05 -15.97 -3.95
CA PRO A 170 -9.03 -16.84 -3.35
C PRO A 170 -9.67 -17.74 -2.28
N LEU A 171 -10.51 -18.68 -2.70
CA LEU A 171 -11.21 -19.59 -1.80
C LEU A 171 -10.34 -20.78 -1.42
N ALA A 172 -10.54 -21.31 -0.20
CA ALA A 172 -10.05 -22.59 0.25
C ALA A 172 -11.06 -23.22 1.23
N SER A 173 -11.20 -24.54 1.24
CA SER A 173 -12.00 -25.20 2.27
C SER A 173 -11.22 -25.29 3.59
N VAL A 174 -11.95 -25.31 4.71
CA VAL A 174 -11.35 -25.50 6.05
C VAL A 174 -10.57 -26.82 6.09
N ALA A 175 -11.14 -27.89 5.51
CA ALA A 175 -10.47 -29.19 5.44
C ALA A 175 -9.16 -29.13 4.66
N ALA A 176 -9.12 -28.47 3.49
CA ALA A 176 -7.92 -28.37 2.67
C ALA A 176 -6.78 -27.60 3.36
N VAL A 177 -7.11 -26.50 4.06
CA VAL A 177 -6.12 -25.73 4.82
C VAL A 177 -5.59 -26.55 6.01
N ALA A 178 -6.46 -27.19 6.78
CA ALA A 178 -6.06 -28.03 7.90
C ALA A 178 -5.20 -29.22 7.45
N ASP A 179 -5.52 -29.83 6.32
CA ASP A 179 -4.73 -30.92 5.74
C ASP A 179 -3.35 -30.46 5.23
N ALA A 180 -3.27 -29.22 4.69
CA ALA A 180 -2.00 -28.64 4.30
C ALA A 180 -1.09 -28.40 5.51
N LEU A 181 -1.64 -27.81 6.60
CA LEU A 181 -0.89 -27.60 7.84
C LEU A 181 -0.42 -28.92 8.48
N ARG A 182 -1.27 -29.94 8.47
CA ARG A 182 -0.89 -31.26 8.99
C ARG A 182 0.21 -31.91 8.17
N ARG A 183 0.12 -31.87 6.83
CA ARG A 183 1.17 -32.40 5.94
C ARG A 183 2.49 -31.68 6.13
N ALA A 184 2.48 -30.37 6.22
CA ALA A 184 3.69 -29.58 6.47
C ALA A 184 4.37 -30.00 7.79
N ALA A 185 3.57 -30.25 8.85
CA ALA A 185 4.09 -30.76 10.11
C ALA A 185 4.63 -32.20 9.99
N ASP A 186 3.96 -33.10 9.26
CA ASP A 186 4.39 -34.47 9.02
C ASP A 186 5.69 -34.53 8.18
N GLU A 187 5.91 -33.55 7.31
CA GLU A 187 7.08 -33.42 6.42
C GLU A 187 8.19 -32.52 6.98
N ASP A 188 8.05 -32.07 8.24
CA ASP A 188 8.99 -31.16 8.94
C ASP A 188 9.24 -29.84 8.16
N GLU A 189 8.22 -29.36 7.42
CA GLU A 189 8.26 -28.07 6.77
C GLU A 189 8.03 -26.94 7.77
N ALA A 190 8.71 -25.81 7.58
CA ALA A 190 8.52 -24.63 8.41
C ALA A 190 7.13 -24.02 8.16
N ILE A 191 6.25 -24.05 9.16
CA ILE A 191 4.93 -23.45 9.12
C ILE A 191 5.01 -22.01 9.65
N PRO A 192 4.74 -20.97 8.83
CA PRO A 192 4.69 -19.60 9.33
C PRO A 192 3.46 -19.40 10.22
N GLU A 193 3.50 -18.39 11.07
CA GLU A 193 2.29 -17.94 11.76
C GLU A 193 1.25 -17.45 10.78
N PHE A 194 0.01 -17.93 10.95
CA PHE A 194 -1.15 -17.47 10.22
C PHE A 194 -2.11 -16.69 11.12
N LEU A 195 -2.69 -15.64 10.56
CA LEU A 195 -3.76 -14.88 11.17
C LEU A 195 -5.11 -15.39 10.64
N VAL A 196 -5.97 -15.89 11.53
CA VAL A 196 -7.36 -16.26 11.24
C VAL A 196 -8.26 -15.16 11.78
N MET A 197 -9.19 -14.67 10.97
CA MET A 197 -10.06 -13.54 11.33
C MET A 197 -11.34 -13.54 10.47
N PRO A 198 -12.40 -12.79 10.88
CA PRO A 198 -13.54 -12.55 9.99
C PRO A 198 -13.09 -11.90 8.68
N TYR A 199 -13.69 -12.35 7.58
CA TYR A 199 -13.52 -11.72 6.28
C TYR A 199 -14.25 -10.39 6.24
N LEU A 200 -13.50 -9.32 6.11
CA LEU A 200 -14.04 -7.98 6.01
C LEU A 200 -14.45 -7.71 4.55
N ASP A 201 -15.72 -7.72 4.25
CA ASP A 201 -16.29 -7.62 2.90
C ASP A 201 -16.54 -6.18 2.43
N GLY A 202 -16.50 -5.21 3.35
CA GLY A 202 -16.65 -3.78 3.05
C GLY A 202 -15.54 -3.23 2.16
N PRO A 203 -15.73 -2.04 1.59
CA PRO A 203 -14.73 -1.40 0.74
C PRO A 203 -13.44 -1.15 1.52
N GLU A 204 -12.32 -1.37 0.85
CA GLU A 204 -11.01 -1.04 1.38
C GLU A 204 -10.80 0.48 1.34
N VAL A 205 -10.42 1.03 2.48
CA VAL A 205 -10.02 2.42 2.64
C VAL A 205 -8.55 2.48 2.98
N SER A 206 -7.80 3.30 2.27
CA SER A 206 -6.40 3.64 2.57
C SER A 206 -6.34 5.07 3.05
N VAL A 207 -5.75 5.31 4.22
CA VAL A 207 -5.43 6.65 4.71
C VAL A 207 -3.93 6.85 4.58
N ASP A 208 -3.51 7.69 3.65
CA ASP A 208 -2.11 8.08 3.48
C ASP A 208 -1.82 9.28 4.38
N CYS A 209 -0.84 9.14 5.27
CA CYS A 209 -0.49 10.13 6.28
C CYS A 209 0.90 10.71 6.03
N LEU A 210 1.03 12.01 6.30
CA LEU A 210 2.29 12.70 6.52
C LEU A 210 2.35 13.12 7.98
N SER A 211 3.43 12.78 8.67
CA SER A 211 3.63 13.11 10.09
C SER A 211 5.04 13.60 10.37
N ALA A 212 5.16 14.50 11.34
CA ALA A 212 6.44 14.89 11.88
C ALA A 212 7.04 13.75 12.72
N PRO A 213 8.38 13.71 12.92
CA PRO A 213 8.98 12.85 13.93
C PRO A 213 8.27 12.99 15.27
N GLY A 214 7.98 11.87 15.96
CA GLY A 214 7.15 11.84 17.15
C GLY A 214 5.64 11.65 16.91
N GLY A 215 5.20 11.45 15.65
CA GLY A 215 3.84 11.02 15.33
C GLY A 215 2.80 12.12 15.18
N ALA A 216 3.20 13.40 15.22
CA ALA A 216 2.28 14.51 14.98
C ALA A 216 1.85 14.51 13.48
N THR A 217 0.59 14.14 13.21
CA THR A 217 0.08 14.05 11.84
C THR A 217 -0.18 15.44 11.26
N LEU A 218 0.52 15.79 10.19
CA LEU A 218 0.41 17.05 9.46
C LEU A 218 -0.69 17.00 8.39
N SER A 219 -0.84 15.86 7.72
CA SER A 219 -1.88 15.62 6.72
C SER A 219 -2.31 14.16 6.73
N ALA A 220 -3.60 13.89 6.50
CA ALA A 220 -4.14 12.55 6.34
C ALA A 220 -5.23 12.57 5.28
N ILE A 221 -5.08 11.75 4.23
CA ILE A 221 -5.97 11.70 3.08
C ILE A 221 -6.53 10.30 2.93
N ALA A 222 -7.83 10.16 3.17
CA ALA A 222 -8.55 8.89 3.03
C ALA A 222 -9.01 8.70 1.58
N ARG A 223 -8.83 7.48 1.07
CA ARG A 223 -9.30 7.09 -0.27
C ARG A 223 -9.84 5.67 -0.26
N SER A 224 -10.99 5.45 -0.88
CA SER A 224 -11.54 4.11 -1.09
C SER A 224 -11.13 3.53 -2.44
N LYS A 225 -11.19 2.19 -2.54
CA LYS A 225 -10.89 1.44 -3.76
C LYS A 225 -12.13 0.67 -4.20
N GLN A 226 -12.65 1.00 -5.38
CA GLN A 226 -13.78 0.32 -6.00
C GLN A 226 -13.45 -0.01 -7.47
N GLY A 227 -13.00 -1.22 -7.73
CA GLY A 227 -12.51 -1.62 -9.06
C GLY A 227 -11.37 -0.70 -9.53
N ARG A 228 -11.54 -0.06 -10.69
CA ARG A 228 -10.60 0.93 -11.22
C ARG A 228 -10.75 2.32 -10.64
N TYR A 229 -11.80 2.58 -9.87
CA TYR A 229 -12.08 3.89 -9.30
C TYR A 229 -11.53 4.03 -7.89
N ARG A 230 -11.19 5.27 -7.52
CA ARG A 230 -10.83 5.70 -6.19
C ARG A 230 -11.63 6.94 -5.85
N HIS A 231 -12.05 7.06 -4.61
CA HIS A 231 -12.73 8.25 -4.11
C HIS A 231 -11.87 8.85 -3.00
N LEU A 232 -11.62 10.15 -3.06
CA LEU A 232 -11.02 10.88 -1.96
C LEU A 232 -12.14 11.19 -0.96
N LEU A 233 -12.09 10.53 0.20
CA LEU A 233 -13.19 10.55 1.16
C LEU A 233 -13.06 11.75 2.11
N ASP A 234 -14.17 12.44 2.32
CA ASP A 234 -14.32 13.42 3.38
C ASP A 234 -14.99 12.73 4.58
N ASP A 235 -14.20 11.97 5.30
CA ASP A 235 -14.65 11.20 6.47
C ASP A 235 -13.66 11.37 7.63
N PRO A 236 -13.99 12.26 8.59
CA PRO A 236 -13.15 12.51 9.76
C PRO A 236 -12.94 11.30 10.66
N ALA A 237 -13.87 10.33 10.70
CA ALA A 237 -13.74 9.14 11.54
C ALA A 237 -12.59 8.25 11.05
N LEU A 238 -12.46 8.06 9.72
CA LEU A 238 -11.39 7.29 9.12
C LEU A 238 -10.01 7.93 9.39
N THR A 239 -9.92 9.24 9.21
CA THR A 239 -8.66 9.97 9.46
C THR A 239 -8.32 10.05 10.94
N ALA A 240 -9.31 10.08 11.84
CA ALA A 240 -9.09 10.07 13.30
C ALA A 240 -8.46 8.74 13.75
N ILE A 241 -8.93 7.59 13.21
CA ILE A 241 -8.35 6.28 13.48
C ILE A 241 -6.87 6.27 13.04
N ALA A 242 -6.59 6.72 11.81
CA ALA A 242 -5.24 6.77 11.30
C ALA A 242 -4.32 7.68 12.12
N ARG A 243 -4.78 8.89 12.51
CA ARG A 243 -4.04 9.83 13.36
C ARG A 243 -3.72 9.25 14.73
N ARG A 244 -4.67 8.53 15.34
CA ARG A 244 -4.46 7.86 16.63
C ARG A 244 -3.36 6.82 16.52
N LEU A 245 -3.39 5.98 15.50
CA LEU A 245 -2.40 4.95 15.28
C LEU A 245 -1.02 5.55 14.96
N VAL A 246 -0.95 6.55 14.08
CA VAL A 246 0.27 7.29 13.74
C VAL A 246 0.90 7.90 14.99
N GLY A 247 0.10 8.54 15.85
CA GLY A 247 0.56 9.13 17.11
C GLY A 247 1.06 8.10 18.12
N HIS A 248 0.32 6.99 18.26
CA HIS A 248 0.70 5.91 19.20
C HIS A 248 2.03 5.25 18.82
N PHE A 249 2.23 4.93 17.55
CA PHE A 249 3.49 4.37 17.04
C PHE A 249 4.58 5.43 16.78
N GLN A 250 4.29 6.71 17.01
CA GLN A 250 5.19 7.82 16.71
C GLN A 250 5.72 7.79 15.26
N LEU A 251 4.87 7.41 14.30
CA LEU A 251 5.29 7.27 12.91
C LEU A 251 5.76 8.61 12.35
N ALA A 252 6.86 8.56 11.62
CA ALA A 252 7.47 9.71 10.99
C ALA A 252 7.31 9.67 9.46
N TYR A 253 7.21 10.85 8.86
CA TYR A 253 7.14 11.06 7.41
C TYR A 253 5.91 10.39 6.79
N LEU A 254 6.08 9.41 5.94
CA LEU A 254 5.01 8.78 5.20
C LEU A 254 4.59 7.45 5.83
N SER A 255 3.31 7.32 6.08
CA SER A 255 2.69 6.08 6.53
C SER A 255 1.35 5.84 5.84
N ASN A 256 0.86 4.59 5.88
CA ASN A 256 -0.40 4.22 5.28
C ASN A 256 -1.18 3.30 6.23
N VAL A 257 -2.38 3.71 6.60
CA VAL A 257 -3.31 2.92 7.42
C VAL A 257 -4.44 2.42 6.53
N GLN A 258 -4.63 1.11 6.50
CA GLN A 258 -5.70 0.49 5.74
C GLN A 258 -6.81 0.03 6.66
N LEU A 259 -8.03 0.38 6.30
CA LEU A 259 -9.24 0.08 7.03
C LEU A 259 -10.22 -0.69 6.14
N ARG A 260 -11.05 -1.52 6.75
CA ARG A 260 -12.27 -2.06 6.16
C ARG A 260 -13.42 -1.96 7.14
N HIS A 261 -14.63 -2.17 6.69
CA HIS A 261 -15.81 -2.11 7.56
C HIS A 261 -16.22 -3.51 8.02
N ARG A 262 -16.62 -3.60 9.28
CA ARG A 262 -17.26 -4.76 9.89
C ARG A 262 -18.52 -4.29 10.58
N GLY A 263 -19.68 -4.77 10.16
CA GLY A 263 -20.95 -4.29 10.69
C GLY A 263 -21.21 -2.79 10.50
N GLY A 264 -20.61 -2.18 9.47
CA GLY A 264 -20.69 -0.74 9.20
C GLY A 264 -19.59 0.10 9.87
N GLU A 265 -18.88 -0.44 10.85
CA GLU A 265 -17.82 0.28 11.58
C GLU A 265 -16.45 0.04 10.95
N PRO A 266 -15.62 1.07 10.81
CA PRO A 266 -14.26 0.93 10.29
C PRO A 266 -13.36 0.21 11.30
N VAL A 267 -12.67 -0.83 10.83
CA VAL A 267 -11.68 -1.58 11.61
C VAL A 267 -10.35 -1.63 10.87
N LEU A 268 -9.26 -1.76 11.63
CA LEU A 268 -7.91 -1.84 11.07
C LEU A 268 -7.74 -3.12 10.26
N LEU A 269 -7.27 -2.97 9.04
CA LEU A 269 -6.84 -4.10 8.19
C LEU A 269 -5.33 -4.28 8.22
N GLU A 270 -4.58 -3.17 8.11
CA GLU A 270 -3.12 -3.14 8.04
C GLU A 270 -2.61 -1.72 8.30
N ALA A 271 -1.41 -1.60 8.85
CA ALA A 271 -0.69 -0.34 8.94
C ALA A 271 0.74 -0.51 8.43
N ASN A 272 1.19 0.44 7.63
CA ASN A 272 2.50 0.41 7.02
C ASN A 272 3.29 1.67 7.39
N PRO A 273 4.51 1.58 7.96
CA PRO A 273 5.36 2.73 8.30
C PRO A 273 6.08 3.28 7.07
N ARG A 274 5.41 3.36 5.94
CA ARG A 274 5.91 3.80 4.64
C ARG A 274 4.79 4.28 3.71
N ALA A 275 5.18 4.94 2.63
CA ALA A 275 4.24 5.28 1.57
C ALA A 275 3.54 4.04 0.99
N SER A 276 2.24 4.16 0.73
CA SER A 276 1.51 3.15 -0.04
C SER A 276 1.90 3.18 -1.52
N ALA A 277 1.74 2.05 -2.21
CA ALA A 277 1.88 2.02 -3.67
C ALA A 277 0.87 2.96 -4.38
N GLY A 278 -0.23 3.27 -3.71
CA GLY A 278 -1.29 4.15 -4.23
C GLY A 278 -1.15 5.62 -3.84
N ILE A 279 -0.09 6.04 -3.17
CA ILE A 279 0.07 7.42 -2.66
C ILE A 279 -0.03 8.48 -3.77
N PHE A 280 0.36 8.15 -5.01
CA PHE A 280 0.24 9.07 -6.15
C PHE A 280 -1.20 9.54 -6.40
N GLN A 281 -2.19 8.77 -5.97
CA GLN A 281 -3.60 9.09 -6.11
C GLN A 281 -4.01 10.28 -5.23
N THR A 282 -3.27 10.52 -4.14
CA THR A 282 -3.52 11.66 -3.25
C THR A 282 -3.15 13.00 -3.89
N ALA A 283 -2.34 13.01 -4.97
CA ALA A 283 -1.98 14.24 -5.69
C ALA A 283 -3.21 15.01 -6.20
N LEU A 284 -4.30 14.30 -6.53
CA LEU A 284 -5.53 14.92 -7.00
C LEU A 284 -6.28 15.72 -5.91
N SER A 285 -5.93 15.50 -4.64
CA SER A 285 -6.39 16.39 -3.55
C SER A 285 -5.71 17.77 -3.58
N GLY A 286 -4.65 17.93 -4.36
CA GLY A 286 -3.81 19.13 -4.38
C GLY A 286 -2.65 19.08 -3.38
N VAL A 287 -2.52 18.01 -2.60
CA VAL A 287 -1.42 17.84 -1.62
C VAL A 287 -0.37 16.88 -2.17
N ASN A 288 0.88 17.34 -2.24
CA ASN A 288 2.02 16.50 -2.62
C ASN A 288 2.69 15.93 -1.37
N LEU A 289 2.10 14.85 -0.80
CA LEU A 289 2.63 14.21 0.41
C LEU A 289 4.10 13.76 0.30
N PRO A 290 4.54 13.10 -0.80
CA PRO A 290 5.94 12.69 -0.94
C PRO A 290 6.92 13.86 -0.92
N TRP A 291 6.60 14.97 -1.59
CA TRP A 291 7.48 16.13 -1.59
C TRP A 291 7.53 16.81 -0.22
N ALA A 292 6.38 16.97 0.41
CA ALA A 292 6.29 17.52 1.77
C ALA A 292 7.10 16.68 2.79
N ALA A 293 7.10 15.34 2.62
CA ALA A 293 7.92 14.46 3.45
C ALA A 293 9.43 14.66 3.21
N VAL A 294 9.86 14.86 1.96
CA VAL A 294 11.25 15.19 1.63
C VAL A 294 11.65 16.53 2.25
N ARG A 295 10.82 17.57 2.12
CA ARG A 295 11.06 18.86 2.76
C ARG A 295 11.21 18.72 4.27
N LEU A 296 10.24 18.03 4.91
CA LEU A 296 10.26 17.80 6.35
C LEU A 296 11.55 17.10 6.79
N LEU A 297 11.99 16.09 6.06
CA LEU A 297 13.22 15.36 6.36
C LEU A 297 14.48 16.23 6.18
N VAL A 298 14.51 17.07 5.14
CA VAL A 298 15.70 17.86 4.78
C VAL A 298 15.82 19.14 5.60
N SER A 299 14.70 19.85 5.82
CA SER A 299 14.68 21.17 6.44
C SER A 299 13.99 21.24 7.81
N GLY A 300 13.36 20.15 8.25
CA GLY A 300 12.53 20.13 9.46
C GLY A 300 11.15 20.77 9.29
N ASP A 301 10.80 21.24 8.08
CA ASP A 301 9.55 21.90 7.77
C ASP A 301 8.94 21.29 6.50
N ALA A 302 7.70 20.81 6.60
CA ALA A 302 6.95 20.26 5.46
C ALA A 302 6.55 21.32 4.43
N GLY A 303 6.68 22.60 4.79
CA GLY A 303 6.20 23.73 4.01
C GLY A 303 4.67 23.90 4.05
N PRO A 304 4.11 24.79 3.24
CA PRO A 304 2.69 25.02 3.21
C PRO A 304 1.96 23.77 2.66
N LEU A 305 1.06 23.23 3.47
CA LEU A 305 0.18 22.13 3.07
C LEU A 305 -1.20 22.72 2.78
N PRO A 306 -1.65 22.72 1.52
CA PRO A 306 -3.01 23.16 1.21
C PRO A 306 -4.04 22.22 1.84
N ALA A 307 -5.22 22.72 2.15
CA ALA A 307 -6.34 21.87 2.54
C ALA A 307 -6.64 20.89 1.41
N PRO A 308 -6.72 19.57 1.67
CA PRO A 308 -6.97 18.58 0.64
C PRO A 308 -8.38 18.77 0.04
N ARG A 309 -8.48 18.77 -1.28
CA ARG A 309 -9.76 18.69 -1.98
C ARG A 309 -10.29 17.27 -1.91
N LEU A 310 -11.36 17.07 -1.16
CA LEU A 310 -11.99 15.78 -0.92
C LEU A 310 -13.31 15.64 -1.72
N GLY A 311 -13.93 14.46 -1.68
CA GLY A 311 -15.15 14.14 -2.43
C GLY A 311 -14.92 13.83 -3.92
N GLY A 312 -13.69 13.98 -4.42
CA GLY A 312 -13.36 13.70 -5.81
C GLY A 312 -13.28 12.21 -6.13
N ARG A 313 -13.66 11.86 -7.38
CA ARG A 313 -13.51 10.51 -7.93
C ARG A 313 -12.43 10.52 -9.00
N LEU A 314 -11.53 9.54 -8.97
CA LEU A 314 -10.50 9.33 -9.97
C LEU A 314 -10.53 7.91 -10.52
N ALA A 315 -10.15 7.75 -11.78
CA ALA A 315 -9.92 6.43 -12.39
C ALA A 315 -8.43 6.16 -12.46
N VAL A 316 -8.04 4.91 -12.15
CA VAL A 316 -6.68 4.43 -12.39
C VAL A 316 -6.63 3.82 -13.78
N THR A 317 -5.75 4.35 -14.63
CA THR A 317 -5.48 3.83 -15.98
C THR A 317 -4.12 3.16 -16.02
N GLU A 318 -4.01 2.12 -16.82
CA GLU A 318 -2.74 1.43 -17.08
C GLU A 318 -2.13 2.00 -18.36
N ILE A 319 -0.82 2.23 -18.33
CA ILE A 319 -0.05 2.68 -19.47
C ILE A 319 0.99 1.60 -19.76
N ALA A 320 1.04 1.14 -21.01
CA ALA A 320 2.09 0.26 -21.45
C ALA A 320 3.42 1.03 -21.50
N THR A 321 4.47 0.44 -20.94
CA THR A 321 5.81 1.00 -20.95
C THR A 321 6.73 -0.04 -21.58
N GLU A 322 7.52 0.37 -22.57
CA GLU A 322 8.55 -0.49 -23.14
C GLU A 322 9.64 -0.70 -22.10
N VAL A 323 10.02 -1.96 -21.90
CA VAL A 323 11.12 -2.37 -21.04
C VAL A 323 12.14 -3.05 -21.92
N ASP A 324 13.20 -2.33 -22.31
CA ASP A 324 14.27 -2.89 -23.10
C ASP A 324 15.19 -3.75 -22.23
N GLY A 325 15.11 -5.05 -22.39
CA GLY A 325 15.93 -6.03 -21.67
C GLY A 325 17.42 -6.02 -22.05
N GLY A 326 17.84 -5.26 -23.09
CA GLY A 326 19.20 -5.24 -23.64
C GLY A 326 20.02 -3.99 -23.31
N THR A 327 19.39 -2.85 -23.09
CA THR A 327 20.09 -1.59 -22.86
C THR A 327 20.40 -1.37 -21.37
N PRO A 328 21.59 -0.90 -20.98
CA PRO A 328 21.85 -0.47 -19.61
C PRO A 328 20.86 0.62 -19.22
N LEU A 329 20.13 0.41 -18.12
CA LEU A 329 19.08 1.32 -17.65
C LEU A 329 19.58 2.77 -17.45
N ALA A 330 20.86 2.94 -17.19
CA ALA A 330 21.54 4.26 -17.06
C ALA A 330 21.54 5.12 -18.35
N LEU A 331 21.13 4.55 -19.51
CA LEU A 331 21.15 5.24 -20.81
C LEU A 331 19.74 5.54 -21.35
N ILE A 332 18.68 5.26 -20.58
CA ILE A 332 17.32 5.60 -21.01
C ILE A 332 17.13 7.11 -20.88
N GLU A 333 17.13 7.82 -22.01
CA GLU A 333 16.74 9.24 -22.02
C GLU A 333 15.29 9.39 -21.54
N ARG A 334 15.06 10.42 -20.77
CA ARG A 334 13.74 10.77 -20.21
C ARG A 334 12.73 10.93 -21.36
N PRO A 335 11.66 10.15 -21.44
CA PRO A 335 10.58 10.49 -22.37
C PRO A 335 10.04 11.87 -22.03
N ALA A 336 9.71 12.65 -23.05
CA ALA A 336 9.07 13.93 -22.87
C ALA A 336 7.86 13.78 -21.90
N PRO A 337 7.63 14.75 -21.00
CA PRO A 337 6.51 14.66 -20.06
C PRO A 337 5.23 14.40 -20.85
N ALA A 338 4.48 13.36 -20.45
CA ALA A 338 3.19 13.09 -21.06
C ALA A 338 2.30 14.34 -20.94
N PRO A 339 1.54 14.70 -21.98
CA PRO A 339 0.66 15.84 -21.93
C PRO A 339 -0.28 15.72 -20.73
N ASP A 340 -0.61 16.85 -20.12
CA ASP A 340 -1.48 16.91 -18.95
C ASP A 340 -2.77 16.12 -19.23
N PRO A 341 -3.08 15.07 -18.47
CA PRO A 341 -4.26 14.26 -18.72
C PRO A 341 -5.57 15.05 -18.67
N VAL A 342 -5.58 16.19 -17.99
CA VAL A 342 -6.73 17.12 -17.97
C VAL A 342 -6.89 17.83 -19.30
N ARG A 343 -5.79 18.18 -19.98
CA ARG A 343 -5.85 18.81 -21.32
C ARG A 343 -6.32 17.83 -22.39
N VAL A 344 -5.89 16.56 -22.31
CA VAL A 344 -6.35 15.52 -23.25
C VAL A 344 -7.84 15.27 -23.11
N LEU A 345 -8.38 15.26 -21.89
CA LEU A 345 -9.83 15.14 -21.66
C LEU A 345 -10.59 16.36 -22.16
N ALA A 346 -10.06 17.57 -21.98
CA ALA A 346 -10.68 18.80 -22.50
C ALA A 346 -10.68 18.87 -24.04
N GLU A 347 -9.63 18.40 -24.70
CA GLU A 347 -9.55 18.32 -26.16
C GLU A 347 -10.52 17.30 -26.77
N ILE A 348 -10.77 16.18 -26.09
CA ILE A 348 -11.75 15.16 -26.52
C ILE A 348 -13.19 15.71 -26.39
N ASP A 349 -13.46 16.50 -25.36
CA ASP A 349 -14.79 17.05 -25.08
C ASP A 349 -15.11 18.26 -25.98
N THR A 350 -14.09 18.94 -26.52
CA THR A 350 -14.25 20.15 -27.35
C THR A 350 -14.14 19.91 -28.85
N ALA A 351 -13.82 18.70 -29.32
CA ALA A 351 -13.77 18.38 -30.74
C ALA A 351 -15.18 18.28 -31.34
N PRO A 352 -15.60 19.21 -32.21
CA PRO A 352 -16.93 19.15 -32.83
C PRO A 352 -16.97 18.02 -33.86
N GLY A 353 -17.58 16.89 -33.52
CA GLY A 353 -17.81 15.78 -34.42
C GLY A 353 -17.56 14.36 -33.85
N ALA A 354 -17.01 14.19 -32.69
CA ALA A 354 -16.85 12.91 -32.04
C ALA A 354 -18.04 12.57 -31.11
N ALA A 355 -19.20 12.39 -31.74
CA ALA A 355 -20.36 11.91 -31.05
C ALA A 355 -21.00 10.82 -31.83
N PRO A 356 -21.74 9.90 -31.62
CA PRO A 356 -22.62 9.52 -30.51
C PRO A 356 -22.31 8.15 -29.89
N ARG A 357 -21.18 7.52 -30.22
CA ARG A 357 -20.86 6.16 -29.76
C ARG A 357 -20.44 6.11 -28.28
N ALA A 358 -19.60 7.03 -27.84
CA ALA A 358 -19.13 7.09 -26.47
C ALA A 358 -20.24 7.46 -25.47
N ARG A 359 -21.21 8.27 -25.91
CA ARG A 359 -22.36 8.67 -25.08
C ARG A 359 -23.34 7.52 -24.88
N ARG A 360 -23.53 6.68 -25.90
CA ARG A 360 -24.41 5.49 -25.83
C ARG A 360 -23.84 4.37 -24.96
N GLU A 361 -22.52 4.21 -24.93
CA GLU A 361 -21.84 3.25 -24.04
C GLU A 361 -21.84 3.72 -22.57
N ALA A 362 -21.73 5.03 -22.33
CA ALA A 362 -21.83 5.61 -20.99
C ALA A 362 -23.26 5.53 -20.42
N GLU A 363 -24.28 5.75 -21.28
CA GLU A 363 -25.68 5.64 -20.90
C GLU A 363 -26.12 4.19 -20.66
N LEU A 364 -25.55 3.22 -21.37
CA LEU A 364 -25.78 1.79 -21.14
C LEU A 364 -25.16 1.32 -19.80
N LEU A 365 -23.98 1.84 -19.43
CA LEU A 365 -23.33 1.52 -18.15
C LEU A 365 -24.04 2.16 -16.95
N LEU A 366 -24.64 3.34 -17.12
CA LEU A 366 -25.43 4.01 -16.08
C LEU A 366 -26.83 3.42 -15.92
N GLY A 367 -27.40 2.86 -17.00
CA GLY A 367 -28.71 2.19 -16.99
C GLY A 367 -28.73 0.84 -16.26
N GLU A 368 -27.61 0.14 -16.22
CA GLU A 368 -27.50 -1.14 -15.52
C GLU A 368 -27.34 -1.01 -13.98
N GLU A 369 -26.85 0.15 -13.50
CA GLU A 369 -26.74 0.40 -12.05
C GLU A 369 -28.10 0.76 -11.41
N THR A 370 -29.00 1.38 -12.16
CA THR A 370 -30.33 1.73 -11.65
C THR A 370 -31.34 0.57 -11.65
N ALA A 371 -31.09 -0.48 -12.43
CA ALA A 371 -31.94 -1.66 -12.49
C ALA A 371 -31.65 -2.70 -11.38
N LYS A 372 -30.60 -2.49 -10.57
CA LYS A 372 -30.23 -3.37 -9.43
C LYS A 372 -30.55 -2.79 -8.05
N ALA A 373 -31.16 -1.60 -8.01
CA ALA A 373 -31.58 -0.93 -6.77
C ALA A 373 -33.12 -0.84 -6.63
N GLY A 374 -33.89 -1.64 -7.39
CA GLY A 374 -35.32 -1.77 -7.26
C GLY A 374 -35.73 -3.19 -6.84
#